data_16465e390aa7bbfe68bcb8c7c3455b3f
#
_entry.id   16465e390aa7bbfe68bcb8c7c3455b3f
#
_cell.length_a   1.000
_cell.length_b   1.000
_cell.length_c   1.000
_cell.angle_alpha   90.00
_cell.angle_beta   90.00
_cell.angle_gamma   90.00
#
_symmetry.space_group_name_H-M   'P 1'
#
loop_
_entity.id
_entity.type
_entity.pdbx_description
1 polymer ?
#
loop_
_entity_poly.entity_id
_entity_poly.type
_entity_poly.pdbx_seq_one_letter_code
_entity_poly.pdbx_strand_id
1 'polypeptide(L)'
;QFLKNKIKSLDAIIYTHEHADQTSGIFEMRPFFWKNKKKIPIYGSSRTIKALTSNYTFCFSPRHGYKPIMEANIVKNKFQIKKKNKVLSVTAFDVIHGMIKATGFLFKKVAYISDCNKIPKESLKNLYNLEYLVIDCLKMDKHPSHFNYHDALKLIQLVQPKKTILTNLHTDLDYDY
;
A
#
# COMPACT_ATOMS: atom_id res chain seq x y z
N GLN A 1 -1.45 -12.19 -10.73
CA GLN A 1 -2.15 -10.96 -11.19
C GLN A 1 -1.36 -10.20 -12.25
N PHE A 2 -0.04 -10.00 -12.12
CA PHE A 2 0.77 -9.29 -13.12
C PHE A 2 0.66 -9.87 -14.52
N LEU A 3 0.72 -11.21 -14.66
CA LEU A 3 0.57 -11.88 -15.95
C LEU A 3 -0.84 -11.69 -16.52
N LYS A 4 -1.88 -11.91 -15.70
CA LYS A 4 -3.29 -11.71 -16.09
C LYS A 4 -3.53 -10.29 -16.61
N ASN A 5 -2.96 -9.29 -15.96
CA ASN A 5 -3.11 -7.88 -16.33
C ASN A 5 -2.02 -7.37 -17.30
N LYS A 6 -1.19 -8.26 -17.84
CA LYS A 6 -0.13 -7.94 -18.84
C LYS A 6 0.83 -6.84 -18.36
N ILE A 7 1.08 -6.73 -17.05
CA ILE A 7 2.00 -5.75 -16.47
C ILE A 7 3.45 -6.19 -16.77
N LYS A 8 4.16 -5.39 -17.56
CA LYS A 8 5.49 -5.72 -18.06
C LYS A 8 6.63 -4.94 -17.38
N SER A 9 6.33 -3.93 -16.60
CA SER A 9 7.32 -3.10 -15.91
C SER A 9 6.77 -2.53 -14.62
N LEU A 10 7.64 -2.29 -13.64
CA LEU A 10 7.35 -1.60 -12.40
C LEU A 10 8.32 -0.43 -12.25
N ASP A 11 7.82 0.71 -11.81
CA ASP A 11 8.63 1.89 -11.55
C ASP A 11 8.99 2.02 -10.08
N ALA A 12 8.09 1.55 -9.20
CA ALA A 12 8.24 1.54 -7.75
C ALA A 12 7.24 0.59 -7.12
N ILE A 13 7.49 0.24 -5.85
CA ILE A 13 6.53 -0.44 -4.97
C ILE A 13 6.38 0.43 -3.72
N ILE A 14 5.15 0.58 -3.26
CA ILE A 14 4.81 1.31 -2.04
C ILE A 14 4.16 0.33 -1.08
N TYR A 15 4.72 0.23 0.13
CA TYR A 15 4.22 -0.67 1.17
C TYR A 15 3.47 0.11 2.24
N THR A 16 2.25 -0.31 2.54
CA THR A 16 1.41 0.27 3.60
C THR A 16 1.94 -0.09 4.99
N HIS A 17 2.31 -1.35 5.18
CA HIS A 17 2.88 -1.88 6.41
C HIS A 17 3.57 -3.25 6.15
N GLU A 18 4.08 -3.87 7.21
CA GLU A 18 4.99 -5.02 7.12
C GLU A 18 4.33 -6.40 7.21
N HIS A 19 3.01 -6.52 7.31
CA HIS A 19 2.35 -7.83 7.41
C HIS A 19 2.57 -8.69 6.16
N ALA A 20 2.56 -10.00 6.35
CA ALA A 20 2.96 -10.96 5.32
C ALA A 20 2.04 -10.92 4.08
N ASP A 21 0.74 -10.78 4.27
CA ASP A 21 -0.25 -10.67 3.20
C ASP A 21 -0.02 -9.44 2.31
N GLN A 22 0.59 -8.37 2.86
CA GLN A 22 0.97 -7.17 2.11
C GLN A 22 2.38 -7.26 1.50
N THR A 23 3.25 -8.15 1.97
CA THR A 23 4.68 -8.11 1.64
C THR A 23 5.22 -9.37 0.98
N SER A 24 4.55 -10.52 1.09
CA SER A 24 5.06 -11.82 0.59
C SER A 24 5.29 -11.84 -0.93
N GLY A 25 4.63 -10.97 -1.70
CA GLY A 25 4.89 -10.82 -3.14
C GLY A 25 6.25 -10.22 -3.50
N ILE A 26 7.07 -9.83 -2.53
CA ILE A 26 8.38 -9.21 -2.76
C ILE A 26 9.32 -10.10 -3.59
N PHE A 27 9.22 -11.42 -3.44
CA PHE A 27 10.03 -12.39 -4.19
C PHE A 27 9.71 -12.42 -5.67
N GLU A 28 8.46 -12.16 -6.03
CA GLU A 28 7.96 -12.17 -7.40
C GLU A 28 8.46 -10.97 -8.22
N MET A 29 9.20 -10.05 -7.59
CA MET A 29 9.71 -8.86 -8.26
C MET A 29 11.00 -9.09 -9.04
N ARG A 30 11.68 -10.21 -8.84
CA ARG A 30 12.95 -10.55 -9.49
C ARG A 30 12.91 -10.49 -11.02
N PRO A 31 11.86 -10.97 -11.73
CA PRO A 31 11.77 -10.86 -13.18
C PRO A 31 11.82 -9.42 -13.71
N PHE A 32 11.22 -8.47 -12.96
CA PHE A 32 11.27 -7.04 -13.33
C PHE A 32 12.69 -6.47 -13.21
N PHE A 33 13.42 -6.84 -12.15
CA PHE A 33 14.84 -6.48 -12.01
C PHE A 33 15.67 -7.02 -13.19
N TRP A 34 15.54 -8.31 -13.53
CA TRP A 34 16.29 -8.92 -14.63
C TRP A 34 16.01 -8.26 -15.96
N LYS A 35 14.75 -7.95 -16.23
CA LYS A 35 14.32 -7.28 -17.46
C LYS A 35 14.86 -5.86 -17.55
N ASN A 36 14.75 -5.09 -16.49
CA ASN A 36 15.08 -3.66 -16.51
C ASN A 36 16.54 -3.37 -16.18
N LYS A 37 17.29 -4.35 -15.64
CA LYS A 37 18.68 -4.23 -15.14
C LYS A 37 18.85 -3.10 -14.11
N LYS A 38 17.78 -2.75 -13.40
CA LYS A 38 17.75 -1.70 -12.38
C LYS A 38 17.06 -2.21 -11.14
N LYS A 39 17.57 -1.81 -9.96
CA LYS A 39 16.88 -2.05 -8.70
C LYS A 39 15.49 -1.41 -8.73
N ILE A 40 14.55 -2.07 -8.09
CA ILE A 40 13.18 -1.58 -7.94
C ILE A 40 13.15 -0.74 -6.67
N PRO A 41 12.88 0.57 -6.75
CA PRO A 41 12.72 1.39 -5.55
C PRO A 41 11.46 0.97 -4.80
N ILE A 42 11.60 0.73 -3.51
CA ILE A 42 10.48 0.52 -2.61
C ILE A 42 10.36 1.69 -1.64
N TYR A 43 9.14 2.02 -1.28
CA TYR A 43 8.81 3.12 -0.38
C TYR A 43 7.93 2.61 0.76
N GLY A 44 8.17 3.09 1.97
CA GLY A 44 7.38 2.76 3.14
C GLY A 44 7.80 3.57 4.37
N SER A 45 7.05 3.44 5.45
CA SER A 45 7.43 4.03 6.73
C SER A 45 8.76 3.47 7.23
N SER A 46 9.44 4.16 8.15
CA SER A 46 10.69 3.67 8.75
C SER A 46 10.52 2.27 9.36
N ARG A 47 9.41 2.02 10.03
CA ARG A 47 9.06 0.72 10.62
C ARG A 47 8.94 -0.36 9.53
N THR A 48 8.15 -0.09 8.50
CA THR A 48 7.92 -1.02 7.39
C THR A 48 9.21 -1.34 6.64
N ILE A 49 10.01 -0.33 6.30
CA ILE A 49 11.28 -0.52 5.59
C ILE A 49 12.27 -1.32 6.44
N LYS A 50 12.37 -1.05 7.75
CA LYS A 50 13.22 -1.80 8.68
C LYS A 50 12.81 -3.28 8.72
N ALA A 51 11.52 -3.57 8.83
CA ALA A 51 11.01 -4.95 8.82
C ALA A 51 11.31 -5.66 7.49
N LEU A 52 11.04 -5.01 6.35
CA LEU A 52 11.31 -5.58 5.03
C LEU A 52 12.80 -5.87 4.80
N THR A 53 13.69 -4.94 5.15
CA THR A 53 15.13 -5.12 4.98
C THR A 53 15.70 -6.20 5.91
N SER A 54 15.10 -6.40 7.08
CA SER A 54 15.45 -7.48 8.01
C SER A 54 14.96 -8.85 7.51
N ASN A 55 13.68 -8.93 7.16
CA ASN A 55 13.04 -10.21 6.82
C ASN A 55 13.45 -10.72 5.42
N TYR A 56 13.74 -9.81 4.50
CA TYR A 56 14.06 -10.11 3.10
C TYR A 56 15.47 -9.61 2.71
N THR A 57 16.45 -9.80 3.59
CA THR A 57 17.83 -9.26 3.42
C THR A 57 18.43 -9.48 2.04
N PHE A 58 18.20 -10.65 1.42
CA PHE A 58 18.74 -10.98 0.08
C PHE A 58 18.13 -10.14 -1.04
N CYS A 59 17.00 -9.46 -0.82
CA CYS A 59 16.46 -8.50 -1.79
C CYS A 59 17.23 -7.16 -1.77
N PHE A 60 17.88 -6.83 -0.66
CA PHE A 60 18.49 -5.52 -0.41
C PHE A 60 20.01 -5.55 -0.35
N SER A 61 20.59 -6.66 0.07
CA SER A 61 22.04 -6.82 0.25
C SER A 61 22.58 -7.96 -0.61
N PRO A 62 23.81 -7.84 -1.15
CA PRO A 62 24.43 -8.92 -1.88
C PRO A 62 24.71 -10.10 -0.97
N ARG A 63 24.31 -11.30 -1.35
CA ARG A 63 24.59 -12.55 -0.62
C ARG A 63 24.87 -13.69 -1.60
N HIS A 64 25.93 -14.47 -1.32
CA HIS A 64 26.25 -15.70 -2.04
C HIS A 64 26.19 -15.53 -3.57
N GLY A 65 26.73 -14.44 -4.11
CA GLY A 65 26.73 -14.13 -5.54
C GLY A 65 25.43 -13.54 -6.11
N TYR A 66 24.37 -13.43 -5.30
CA TYR A 66 23.12 -12.78 -5.73
C TYR A 66 23.20 -11.27 -5.60
N LYS A 67 22.80 -10.57 -6.67
CA LYS A 67 22.71 -9.11 -6.67
C LYS A 67 21.40 -8.66 -5.98
N PRO A 68 21.45 -7.62 -5.17
CA PRO A 68 20.23 -7.03 -4.58
C PRO A 68 19.33 -6.48 -5.70
N ILE A 69 18.04 -6.73 -5.57
CA ILE A 69 17.05 -6.38 -6.58
C ILE A 69 16.22 -5.14 -6.22
N MET A 70 16.33 -4.68 -4.99
CA MET A 70 15.54 -3.57 -4.45
C MET A 70 16.41 -2.48 -3.86
N GLU A 71 15.83 -1.29 -3.81
CA GLU A 71 16.37 -0.11 -3.16
C GLU A 71 15.34 0.45 -2.17
N ALA A 72 15.71 0.50 -0.88
CA ALA A 72 14.80 0.90 0.19
C ALA A 72 14.79 2.43 0.37
N ASN A 73 13.59 3.01 0.41
CA ASN A 73 13.38 4.44 0.62
C ASN A 73 12.38 4.64 1.77
N ILE A 74 12.83 5.29 2.84
CA ILE A 74 11.97 5.67 3.96
C ILE A 74 11.24 6.95 3.60
N VAL A 75 9.90 6.94 3.76
CA VAL A 75 9.06 8.11 3.53
C VAL A 75 8.42 8.58 4.84
N LYS A 76 8.21 9.91 4.94
CA LYS A 76 7.49 10.50 6.07
C LYS A 76 6.10 10.95 5.62
N ASN A 77 5.99 12.13 5.02
CA ASN A 77 4.69 12.72 4.66
C ASN A 77 4.46 12.82 3.16
N LYS A 78 5.42 13.41 2.43
CA LYS A 78 5.33 13.62 0.99
C LYS A 78 6.61 13.14 0.31
N PHE A 79 6.45 12.49 -0.82
CA PHE A 79 7.56 12.05 -1.65
C PHE A 79 7.17 12.01 -3.12
N GLN A 80 8.13 11.79 -3.98
CA GLN A 80 7.93 11.75 -5.42
C GLN A 80 8.52 10.46 -6.00
N ILE A 81 7.77 9.84 -6.88
CA ILE A 81 8.26 8.77 -7.74
C ILE A 81 8.50 9.37 -9.13
N LYS A 82 9.75 9.28 -9.60
CA LYS A 82 10.16 9.87 -10.88
C LYS A 82 10.42 8.79 -11.92
N LYS A 83 9.87 8.97 -13.11
CA LYS A 83 10.15 8.14 -14.28
C LYS A 83 10.29 9.01 -15.51
N LYS A 84 11.52 9.10 -16.08
CA LYS A 84 11.81 10.00 -17.20
C LYS A 84 11.27 11.41 -16.90
N ASN A 85 10.39 11.93 -17.76
CA ASN A 85 9.79 13.27 -17.62
C ASN A 85 8.48 13.27 -16.79
N LYS A 86 8.11 12.16 -16.16
CA LYS A 86 6.90 12.05 -15.34
C LYS A 86 7.24 12.01 -13.86
N VAL A 87 6.47 12.73 -13.06
CA VAL A 87 6.58 12.77 -11.60
C VAL A 87 5.22 12.46 -11.00
N LEU A 88 5.19 11.46 -10.13
CA LEU A 88 4.03 11.14 -9.30
C LEU A 88 4.31 11.64 -7.88
N SER A 89 3.59 12.67 -7.47
CA SER A 89 3.61 13.13 -6.07
C SER A 89 2.67 12.27 -5.24
N VAL A 90 3.17 11.80 -4.10
CA VAL A 90 2.45 10.94 -3.17
C VAL A 90 2.45 11.59 -1.79
N THR A 91 1.29 11.64 -1.14
CA THR A 91 1.18 12.00 0.27
C THR A 91 0.96 10.72 1.07
N ALA A 92 1.84 10.46 2.03
CA ALA A 92 1.71 9.38 3.01
C ALA A 92 1.10 9.94 4.29
N PHE A 93 0.18 9.21 4.90
CA PHE A 93 -0.47 9.58 6.16
C PHE A 93 -0.73 8.35 7.03
N ASP A 94 -0.74 8.55 8.34
CA ASP A 94 -0.95 7.47 9.29
C ASP A 94 -2.42 7.01 9.30
N VAL A 95 -2.62 5.70 9.36
CA VAL A 95 -3.89 5.06 9.73
C VAL A 95 -3.62 4.05 10.84
N ILE A 96 -4.63 3.68 11.61
CA ILE A 96 -4.49 2.71 12.70
C ILE A 96 -4.98 1.36 12.21
N HIS A 97 -4.15 0.35 12.39
CA HIS A 97 -4.44 -1.03 12.10
C HIS A 97 -4.21 -1.87 13.37
N GLY A 98 -5.28 -2.02 14.16
CA GLY A 98 -5.19 -2.62 15.48
C GLY A 98 -4.23 -1.86 16.39
N MET A 99 -3.13 -2.48 16.78
CA MET A 99 -2.12 -1.91 17.67
C MET A 99 -0.96 -1.23 16.94
N ILE A 100 -0.96 -1.22 15.61
CA ILE A 100 0.10 -0.63 14.81
C ILE A 100 -0.40 0.54 13.97
N LYS A 101 0.54 1.36 13.52
CA LYS A 101 0.30 2.32 12.45
C LYS A 101 0.60 1.69 11.12
N ALA A 102 -0.36 1.72 10.21
CA ALA A 102 -0.16 1.48 8.79
C ALA A 102 -0.14 2.82 8.03
N THR A 103 0.21 2.80 6.77
CA THR A 103 0.32 4.00 5.95
C THR A 103 -0.75 4.00 4.87
N GLY A 104 -1.61 5.03 4.88
CA GLY A 104 -2.46 5.37 3.75
C GLY A 104 -1.70 6.25 2.75
N PHE A 105 -2.06 6.17 1.48
CA PHE A 105 -1.42 6.94 0.40
C PHE A 105 -2.45 7.72 -0.40
N LEU A 106 -2.14 8.98 -0.68
CA LEU A 106 -2.92 9.84 -1.55
C LEU A 106 -2.12 10.17 -2.81
N PHE A 107 -2.68 9.82 -3.97
CA PHE A 107 -2.17 10.09 -5.31
C PHE A 107 -3.12 11.07 -6.01
N LYS A 108 -2.78 12.36 -6.03
CA LYS A 108 -3.70 13.39 -6.54
C LYS A 108 -5.06 13.34 -5.81
N LYS A 109 -6.07 12.73 -6.42
CA LYS A 109 -7.43 12.56 -5.87
C LYS A 109 -7.83 11.10 -5.64
N VAL A 110 -6.85 10.20 -5.56
CA VAL A 110 -7.05 8.78 -5.27
C VAL A 110 -6.40 8.46 -3.95
N ALA A 111 -7.17 8.06 -2.94
CA ALA A 111 -6.64 7.56 -1.68
C ALA A 111 -6.69 6.03 -1.64
N TYR A 112 -5.61 5.43 -1.12
CA TYR A 112 -5.48 3.98 -0.95
C TYR A 112 -5.18 3.66 0.51
N ILE A 113 -6.02 2.85 1.14
CA ILE A 113 -5.93 2.42 2.53
C ILE A 113 -6.31 0.93 2.57
N SER A 114 -5.31 0.04 2.66
CA SER A 114 -5.56 -1.40 2.61
C SER A 114 -6.11 -1.95 3.92
N ASP A 115 -5.46 -1.62 5.04
CA ASP A 115 -5.72 -2.21 6.35
C ASP A 115 -5.84 -1.10 7.38
N CYS A 116 -7.01 -0.97 7.96
CA CYS A 116 -7.22 -0.01 9.04
C CYS A 116 -8.54 -0.27 9.79
N ASN A 117 -8.58 0.08 11.05
CA ASN A 117 -9.82 0.14 11.84
C ASN A 117 -10.12 1.56 12.36
N LYS A 118 -9.22 2.52 12.10
CA LYS A 118 -9.44 3.92 12.49
C LYS A 118 -8.58 4.87 11.67
N ILE A 119 -9.15 6.01 11.29
CA ILE A 119 -8.45 7.13 10.66
C ILE A 119 -8.25 8.24 11.70
N PRO A 120 -7.00 8.60 12.04
CA PRO A 120 -6.71 9.74 12.91
C PRO A 120 -7.27 11.05 12.33
N LYS A 121 -7.68 11.99 13.21
CA LYS A 121 -8.25 13.29 12.77
C LYS A 121 -7.32 14.07 11.85
N GLU A 122 -6.03 14.06 12.14
CA GLU A 122 -4.99 14.71 11.33
C GLU A 122 -4.82 14.08 9.95
N SER A 123 -5.19 12.80 9.80
CA SER A 123 -5.13 12.08 8.52
C SER A 123 -6.38 12.27 7.68
N LEU A 124 -7.52 12.53 8.34
CA LEU A 124 -8.83 12.65 7.69
C LEU A 124 -8.86 13.73 6.61
N LYS A 125 -8.11 14.84 6.80
CA LYS A 125 -7.98 15.92 5.80
C LYS A 125 -7.52 15.45 4.42
N ASN A 126 -6.82 14.30 4.32
CA ASN A 126 -6.35 13.74 3.07
C ASN A 126 -7.44 12.99 2.31
N LEU A 127 -8.62 12.80 2.92
CA LEU A 127 -9.71 11.99 2.37
C LEU A 127 -10.88 12.83 1.83
N TYR A 128 -10.78 14.15 1.84
CA TYR A 128 -11.79 15.02 1.23
C TYR A 128 -11.51 15.29 -0.25
N ASN A 129 -12.58 15.56 -1.01
CA ASN A 129 -12.53 15.88 -2.45
C ASN A 129 -11.87 14.78 -3.31
N LEU A 130 -12.01 13.53 -2.91
CA LEU A 130 -11.48 12.38 -3.64
C LEU A 130 -12.34 12.05 -4.87
N GLU A 131 -11.67 11.62 -5.94
CA GLU A 131 -12.32 10.92 -7.05
C GLU A 131 -12.52 9.44 -6.73
N TYR A 132 -11.51 8.83 -6.11
CA TYR A 132 -11.56 7.43 -5.69
C TYR A 132 -11.04 7.26 -4.26
N LEU A 133 -11.75 6.47 -3.49
CA LEU A 133 -11.31 5.95 -2.20
C LEU A 133 -11.23 4.43 -2.29
N VAL A 134 -10.03 3.86 -2.16
CA VAL A 134 -9.84 2.43 -1.92
C VAL A 134 -9.68 2.25 -0.43
N ILE A 135 -10.58 1.50 0.20
CA ILE A 135 -10.68 1.41 1.67
C ILE A 135 -10.87 -0.02 2.14
N ASP A 136 -10.23 -0.32 3.26
CA ASP A 136 -10.40 -1.58 4.00
C ASP A 136 -11.87 -1.86 4.31
N CYS A 137 -12.29 -3.10 4.06
CA CYS A 137 -13.61 -3.61 4.44
C CYS A 137 -13.53 -5.13 4.58
N LEU A 138 -13.05 -5.60 5.73
CA LEU A 138 -12.74 -7.02 5.86
C LEU A 138 -14.00 -7.89 5.79
N LYS A 139 -15.03 -7.58 6.59
CA LYS A 139 -16.26 -8.39 6.71
C LYS A 139 -17.45 -7.58 7.27
N MET A 140 -18.59 -8.21 7.41
CA MET A 140 -19.79 -7.57 7.98
C MET A 140 -19.62 -7.27 9.48
N ASP A 141 -19.08 -8.24 10.23
CA ASP A 141 -18.90 -8.14 11.67
C ASP A 141 -17.70 -7.28 12.06
N LYS A 142 -17.71 -6.76 13.29
CA LYS A 142 -16.60 -6.00 13.84
C LYS A 142 -15.32 -6.81 13.91
N HIS A 143 -14.20 -6.15 13.63
CA HIS A 143 -12.87 -6.70 13.75
C HIS A 143 -11.93 -5.73 14.50
N PRO A 144 -11.03 -6.22 15.34
CA PRO A 144 -10.19 -5.34 16.19
C PRO A 144 -9.16 -4.52 15.41
N SER A 145 -8.80 -4.89 14.19
CA SER A 145 -7.77 -4.24 13.38
C SER A 145 -8.21 -3.78 11.99
N HIS A 146 -9.42 -4.13 11.57
CA HIS A 146 -9.95 -3.79 10.24
C HIS A 146 -11.29 -3.07 10.35
N PHE A 147 -11.61 -2.27 9.34
CA PHE A 147 -12.98 -1.81 9.16
C PHE A 147 -13.87 -2.99 8.78
N ASN A 148 -15.06 -2.99 9.36
CA ASN A 148 -16.17 -3.76 8.87
C ASN A 148 -16.96 -2.93 7.84
N TYR A 149 -17.95 -3.54 7.21
CA TYR A 149 -18.79 -2.88 6.21
C TYR A 149 -19.45 -1.59 6.75
N HIS A 150 -20.00 -1.63 7.95
CA HIS A 150 -20.67 -0.47 8.55
C HIS A 150 -19.70 0.68 8.87
N ASP A 151 -18.50 0.39 9.33
CA ASP A 151 -17.51 1.41 9.65
C ASP A 151 -16.92 2.02 8.37
N ALA A 152 -16.72 1.19 7.33
CA ALA A 152 -16.35 1.69 6.00
C ALA A 152 -17.43 2.62 5.42
N LEU A 153 -18.70 2.25 5.51
CA LEU A 153 -19.81 3.10 5.06
C LEU A 153 -19.88 4.44 5.81
N LYS A 154 -19.69 4.45 7.13
CA LYS A 154 -19.64 5.70 7.91
C LYS A 154 -18.53 6.63 7.43
N LEU A 155 -17.34 6.09 7.16
CA LEU A 155 -16.24 6.89 6.61
C LEU A 155 -16.60 7.43 5.22
N ILE A 156 -17.16 6.60 4.34
CA ILE A 156 -17.58 7.00 2.99
C ILE A 156 -18.61 8.14 3.05
N GLN A 157 -19.61 8.04 3.93
CA GLN A 157 -20.60 9.08 4.14
C GLN A 157 -20.00 10.39 4.66
N LEU A 158 -18.95 10.29 5.49
CA LEU A 158 -18.27 11.46 6.05
C LEU A 158 -17.43 12.19 4.99
N VAL A 159 -16.66 11.45 4.17
CA VAL A 159 -15.68 12.05 3.26
C VAL A 159 -16.20 12.23 1.82
N GLN A 160 -17.30 11.58 1.47
CA GLN A 160 -18.05 11.72 0.22
C GLN A 160 -17.17 11.65 -1.06
N PRO A 161 -16.41 10.56 -1.27
CA PRO A 161 -15.65 10.39 -2.49
C PRO A 161 -16.60 10.18 -3.67
N LYS A 162 -16.17 10.51 -4.90
CA LYS A 162 -17.00 10.25 -6.08
C LYS A 162 -17.24 8.76 -6.32
N LYS A 163 -16.22 7.92 -6.04
CA LYS A 163 -16.31 6.46 -6.13
C LYS A 163 -15.52 5.83 -5.00
N THR A 164 -16.02 4.69 -4.50
CA THR A 164 -15.33 3.87 -3.50
C THR A 164 -15.11 2.47 -4.03
N ILE A 165 -13.96 1.90 -3.68
CA ILE A 165 -13.62 0.50 -3.91
C ILE A 165 -13.33 -0.10 -2.54
N LEU A 166 -14.14 -1.07 -2.13
CA LEU A 166 -13.87 -1.86 -0.93
C LEU A 166 -12.78 -2.88 -1.27
N THR A 167 -11.83 -3.02 -0.37
CA THR A 167 -10.71 -3.97 -0.54
C THR A 167 -10.51 -4.80 0.70
N ASN A 168 -9.67 -5.84 0.61
CA ASN A 168 -9.34 -6.74 1.71
C ASN A 168 -10.55 -7.59 2.17
N LEU A 169 -11.44 -7.91 1.24
CA LEU A 169 -12.66 -8.65 1.51
C LEU A 169 -12.34 -10.09 1.97
N HIS A 170 -12.94 -10.48 3.09
CA HIS A 170 -12.95 -11.86 3.57
C HIS A 170 -13.95 -12.69 2.77
N THR A 171 -13.84 -14.02 2.85
CA THR A 171 -14.73 -14.95 2.16
C THR A 171 -16.23 -14.79 2.49
N ASP A 172 -16.55 -14.09 3.59
CA ASP A 172 -17.94 -13.76 3.97
C ASP A 172 -18.56 -12.65 3.10
N LEU A 173 -17.73 -11.92 2.34
CA LEU A 173 -18.15 -10.91 1.40
C LEU A 173 -17.73 -11.38 0.01
N ASP A 174 -18.67 -11.99 -0.70
CA ASP A 174 -18.42 -12.46 -2.04
C ASP A 174 -18.17 -11.27 -3.00
N TYR A 175 -17.15 -11.40 -3.83
CA TYR A 175 -16.78 -10.39 -4.80
C TYR A 175 -17.80 -10.23 -5.93
N ASP A 176 -18.57 -11.27 -6.22
CA ASP A 176 -19.54 -11.34 -7.32
C ASP A 176 -20.98 -10.97 -6.91
N TYR A 177 -21.16 -10.46 -5.67
CA TYR A 177 -22.44 -9.94 -5.17
C TYR A 177 -22.52 -8.44 -5.24
#